data_c407d0029a25356cf6a3e7c426ecb5ba
#
_entry.id   c407d0029a25356cf6a3e7c426ecb5ba
#
_cell.length_a   1.000
_cell.length_b   1.000
_cell.length_c   1.000
_cell.angle_alpha   90.00
_cell.angle_beta   90.00
_cell.angle_gamma   90.00
#
_symmetry.space_group_name_H-M   'P 1'
#
loop_
_entity.id
_entity.type
_entity.pdbx_description
1 polymer ?
#
loop_
_entity_poly.entity_id
_entity_poly.type
_entity_poly.pdbx_seq_one_letter_code
_entity_poly.pdbx_strand_id
1 'polypeptide(L)'
;MGTAGRGVDKVGYSTPSVLENKMVYLIGAGPGDPGLITVKGLEFIKQCDTIIYDRLGTYQLLEMVKPDCRRIYVGKQAGSHYKKQPEINEILVEEGRKGNMVVRLKGGDPFVFGRGGEEVTALLEAGIPFQVIPGITSAVAVPEVCGIPVTHRGTSRSFHVITGHKRADIHRSDEGGLDDYDYIRNQEGTSVFLMGLNRLPQIMERLVQTGAEEHTPVAVISKGTMPGQRIVRGDIQTIADKVNEAKLESPAIIVVGENAALDFTAPNRGPLQNVHVGLVGTPKLREKMRVAIDALGGQSYSIVDMSVEQTEEKNRLRVALEHIEDYSWLAFTSQNTITLFFKWLREWNIDVRKLAHLKFAVVGAGTR
;
A
#
# COMPACT_ATOMS: atom_id res chain seq x y z
N MET A 1 -8.46 -11.71 51.64
CA MET A 1 -9.08 -10.69 50.81
C MET A 1 -8.36 -10.74 49.47
N GLY A 2 -8.98 -11.36 48.48
CA GLY A 2 -8.40 -11.56 47.16
C GLY A 2 -8.69 -10.40 46.24
N THR A 3 -7.68 -9.91 45.52
CA THR A 3 -7.82 -8.98 44.43
C THR A 3 -7.90 -9.74 43.13
N ALA A 4 -9.09 -9.82 42.57
CA ALA A 4 -9.34 -10.39 41.27
C ALA A 4 -8.71 -9.48 40.16
N GLY A 5 -7.75 -10.02 39.42
CA GLY A 5 -7.25 -9.40 38.19
C GLY A 5 -8.35 -9.41 37.13
N ARG A 6 -8.76 -8.23 36.67
CA ARG A 6 -9.63 -8.09 35.51
C ARG A 6 -8.82 -8.38 34.26
N GLY A 7 -9.17 -9.48 33.59
CA GLY A 7 -8.65 -9.78 32.27
C GLY A 7 -9.12 -8.68 31.31
N VAL A 8 -8.18 -8.20 30.50
CA VAL A 8 -8.47 -7.32 29.36
C VAL A 8 -9.17 -8.18 28.32
N ASP A 9 -10.47 -7.96 28.14
CA ASP A 9 -11.24 -8.58 27.08
C ASP A 9 -10.61 -8.18 25.73
N LYS A 10 -10.14 -9.18 24.98
CA LYS A 10 -9.81 -9.03 23.58
C LYS A 10 -11.10 -8.56 22.88
N VAL A 11 -11.11 -7.35 22.41
CA VAL A 11 -12.14 -6.86 21.49
C VAL A 11 -12.02 -7.70 20.23
N GLY A 12 -12.74 -8.82 20.22
CA GLY A 12 -12.93 -9.63 19.04
C GLY A 12 -13.84 -8.85 18.11
N TYR A 13 -13.28 -8.26 17.07
CA TYR A 13 -14.07 -7.93 15.89
C TYR A 13 -14.59 -9.27 15.38
N SER A 14 -15.87 -9.56 15.64
CA SER A 14 -16.56 -10.66 15.00
C SER A 14 -16.50 -10.41 13.51
N THR A 15 -15.72 -11.22 12.79
CA THR A 15 -15.84 -11.34 11.34
C THR A 15 -17.32 -11.59 11.05
N PRO A 16 -17.96 -10.76 10.21
CA PRO A 16 -19.33 -11.04 9.78
C PRO A 16 -19.29 -12.45 9.17
N SER A 17 -20.14 -13.33 9.69
CA SER A 17 -20.42 -14.63 9.10
C SER A 17 -20.58 -14.47 7.60
N VAL A 18 -19.95 -15.34 6.83
CA VAL A 18 -19.96 -15.55 5.37
C VAL A 18 -21.27 -15.07 4.72
N LEU A 19 -21.52 -13.76 4.75
CA LEU A 19 -22.50 -13.13 3.94
C LEU A 19 -21.86 -12.94 2.57
N GLU A 20 -22.44 -13.56 1.59
CA GLU A 20 -22.23 -13.46 0.16
C GLU A 20 -21.47 -12.19 -0.27
N ASN A 21 -20.15 -12.19 -0.13
CA ASN A 21 -19.26 -11.07 -0.46
C ASN A 21 -19.05 -10.92 -1.97
N LYS A 22 -20.16 -11.09 -2.72
CA LYS A 22 -20.20 -10.95 -4.18
C LYS A 22 -20.33 -9.47 -4.55
N MET A 23 -19.28 -8.69 -4.26
CA MET A 23 -19.29 -7.26 -4.57
C MET A 23 -17.88 -6.76 -4.91
N VAL A 24 -17.83 -5.56 -5.46
CA VAL A 24 -16.59 -4.87 -5.78
C VAL A 24 -16.20 -3.92 -4.64
N TYR A 25 -14.97 -4.03 -4.15
CA TYR A 25 -14.40 -3.14 -3.14
C TYR A 25 -13.37 -2.23 -3.78
N LEU A 26 -13.63 -0.91 -3.80
CA LEU A 26 -12.62 0.08 -4.18
C LEU A 26 -11.83 0.44 -2.93
N ILE A 27 -10.56 0.05 -2.86
CA ILE A 27 -9.73 0.18 -1.67
C ILE A 27 -8.55 1.12 -1.94
N GLY A 28 -8.38 2.12 -1.07
CA GLY A 28 -7.18 2.94 -1.07
C GLY A 28 -6.00 2.20 -0.44
N ALA A 29 -4.93 2.06 -1.21
CA ALA A 29 -3.69 1.38 -0.80
C ALA A 29 -2.80 2.22 0.13
N GLY A 30 -3.13 3.50 0.32
CA GLY A 30 -2.23 4.45 0.98
C GLY A 30 -1.11 4.94 0.05
N PRO A 31 -0.13 5.67 0.62
CA PRO A 31 0.88 6.40 -0.16
C PRO A 31 2.03 5.54 -0.70
N GLY A 32 2.15 4.29 -0.29
CA GLY A 32 3.22 3.38 -0.73
C GLY A 32 3.78 2.46 0.36
N ASP A 33 3.83 2.92 1.61
CA ASP A 33 4.14 2.07 2.77
C ASP A 33 2.95 1.14 3.05
N PRO A 34 3.11 -0.20 3.00
CA PRO A 34 2.03 -1.15 3.28
C PRO A 34 1.50 -1.06 4.72
N GLY A 35 2.28 -0.51 5.66
CA GLY A 35 1.83 -0.24 7.03
C GLY A 35 0.77 0.87 7.13
N LEU A 36 0.60 1.65 6.07
CA LEU A 36 -0.39 2.74 5.99
C LEU A 36 -1.70 2.31 5.29
N ILE A 37 -1.88 1.03 5.03
CA ILE A 37 -3.20 0.49 4.63
C ILE A 37 -4.17 0.52 5.80
N THR A 38 -5.45 0.75 5.54
CA THR A 38 -6.45 0.60 6.59
C THR A 38 -6.65 -0.86 6.97
N VAL A 39 -6.91 -1.14 8.25
CA VAL A 39 -7.20 -2.51 8.74
C VAL A 39 -8.31 -3.16 7.92
N LYS A 40 -9.39 -2.42 7.67
CA LYS A 40 -10.51 -2.91 6.85
C LYS A 40 -10.10 -3.23 5.41
N GLY A 41 -9.29 -2.38 4.78
CA GLY A 41 -8.77 -2.61 3.43
C GLY A 41 -7.91 -3.87 3.36
N LEU A 42 -7.03 -4.06 4.33
CA LEU A 42 -6.15 -5.22 4.41
C LEU A 42 -6.93 -6.55 4.55
N GLU A 43 -8.00 -6.56 5.36
CA GLU A 43 -8.82 -7.77 5.53
C GLU A 43 -9.49 -8.20 4.22
N PHE A 44 -10.00 -7.26 3.43
CA PHE A 44 -10.58 -7.58 2.12
C PHE A 44 -9.53 -8.00 1.10
N ILE A 45 -8.34 -7.39 1.11
CA ILE A 45 -7.23 -7.82 0.25
C ILE A 45 -6.86 -9.28 0.50
N LYS A 46 -6.80 -9.71 1.77
CA LYS A 46 -6.48 -11.09 2.14
C LYS A 46 -7.52 -12.12 1.70
N GLN A 47 -8.75 -11.70 1.45
CA GLN A 47 -9.88 -12.59 1.19
C GLN A 47 -10.35 -12.58 -0.27
N CYS A 48 -9.93 -11.59 -1.07
CA CYS A 48 -10.48 -11.39 -2.42
C CYS A 48 -10.19 -12.55 -3.39
N ASP A 49 -11.13 -12.80 -4.29
CA ASP A 49 -11.00 -13.77 -5.38
C ASP A 49 -10.28 -13.15 -6.58
N THR A 50 -10.48 -11.86 -6.82
CA THR A 50 -9.82 -11.10 -7.88
C THR A 50 -9.33 -9.78 -7.33
N ILE A 51 -8.09 -9.41 -7.65
CA ILE A 51 -7.52 -8.09 -7.37
C ILE A 51 -7.13 -7.39 -8.66
N ILE A 52 -7.68 -6.18 -8.86
CA ILE A 52 -7.40 -5.30 -9.99
C ILE A 52 -6.58 -4.13 -9.45
N TYR A 53 -5.37 -3.93 -9.95
CA TYR A 53 -4.41 -3.00 -9.35
C TYR A 53 -3.58 -2.24 -10.38
N ASP A 54 -3.01 -1.11 -9.96
CA ASP A 54 -2.06 -0.32 -10.71
C ASP A 54 -0.67 -0.28 -10.04
N ARG A 55 0.28 0.46 -10.60
CA ARG A 55 1.70 0.44 -10.18
C ARG A 55 1.98 1.17 -8.87
N LEU A 56 1.13 2.08 -8.42
CA LEU A 56 1.48 2.99 -7.33
C LEU A 56 1.32 2.32 -5.94
N GLY A 57 2.44 1.93 -5.31
CA GLY A 57 2.49 1.53 -3.90
C GLY A 57 1.82 0.20 -3.56
N THR A 58 1.51 -0.64 -4.55
CA THR A 58 0.63 -1.80 -4.32
C THR A 58 1.35 -3.15 -4.23
N TYR A 59 2.60 -3.26 -4.69
CA TYR A 59 3.26 -4.56 -4.83
C TYR A 59 3.35 -5.38 -3.55
N GLN A 60 3.68 -4.76 -2.43
CA GLN A 60 3.78 -5.47 -1.15
C GLN A 60 2.43 -5.94 -0.62
N LEU A 61 1.35 -5.20 -0.93
CA LEU A 61 -0.01 -5.61 -0.58
C LEU A 61 -0.48 -6.81 -1.41
N LEU A 62 0.07 -6.97 -2.64
CA LEU A 62 -0.23 -8.14 -3.48
C LEU A 62 0.35 -9.45 -2.92
N GLU A 63 1.35 -9.38 -2.04
CA GLU A 63 1.87 -10.55 -1.35
C GLU A 63 0.92 -11.07 -0.26
N MET A 64 -0.02 -10.24 0.15
CA MET A 64 -0.97 -10.54 1.23
C MET A 64 -2.27 -11.17 0.72
N VAL A 65 -2.49 -11.22 -0.60
CA VAL A 65 -3.66 -11.90 -1.18
C VAL A 65 -3.52 -13.42 -1.06
N LYS A 66 -4.64 -14.13 -1.06
CA LYS A 66 -4.64 -15.59 -1.04
C LYS A 66 -3.97 -16.17 -2.32
N PRO A 67 -3.37 -17.37 -2.26
CA PRO A 67 -2.59 -17.94 -3.37
C PRO A 67 -3.38 -18.11 -4.68
N ASP A 68 -4.67 -18.39 -4.61
CA ASP A 68 -5.58 -18.59 -5.73
C ASP A 68 -6.23 -17.29 -6.24
N CYS A 69 -5.91 -16.14 -5.65
CA CYS A 69 -6.43 -14.84 -6.07
C CYS A 69 -5.96 -14.49 -7.49
N ARG A 70 -6.92 -14.20 -8.37
CA ARG A 70 -6.64 -13.71 -9.73
C ARG A 70 -6.14 -12.27 -9.69
N ARG A 71 -4.97 -12.00 -10.29
CA ARG A 71 -4.34 -10.68 -10.31
C ARG A 71 -4.46 -10.05 -11.70
N ILE A 72 -5.06 -8.86 -11.79
CA ILE A 72 -5.26 -8.12 -13.04
C ILE A 72 -4.56 -6.77 -12.92
N TYR A 73 -3.49 -6.58 -13.69
CA TYR A 73 -2.77 -5.32 -13.76
C TYR A 73 -3.44 -4.38 -14.77
N VAL A 74 -3.72 -3.15 -14.36
CA VAL A 74 -4.36 -2.11 -15.20
C VAL A 74 -3.54 -0.82 -15.31
N GLY A 75 -2.33 -0.78 -14.72
CA GLY A 75 -1.46 0.38 -14.74
C GLY A 75 -0.70 0.56 -16.06
N LYS A 76 0.07 1.67 -16.15
CA LYS A 76 0.97 1.94 -17.27
C LYS A 76 2.17 0.98 -17.23
N GLN A 77 2.42 0.26 -18.31
CA GLN A 77 3.61 -0.56 -18.47
C GLN A 77 4.39 -0.08 -19.70
N ALA A 78 5.71 0.08 -19.55
CA ALA A 78 6.56 0.45 -20.68
C ALA A 78 6.48 -0.63 -21.77
N GLY A 79 6.15 -0.23 -22.99
CA GLY A 79 6.09 -1.12 -24.16
C GLY A 79 4.77 -1.90 -24.33
N SER A 80 3.77 -1.73 -23.48
CA SER A 80 2.45 -2.35 -23.66
C SER A 80 1.33 -1.32 -23.81
N HIS A 81 0.21 -1.76 -24.40
CA HIS A 81 -0.96 -0.91 -24.60
C HIS A 81 -1.47 -0.39 -23.26
N TYR A 82 -1.51 0.93 -23.09
CA TYR A 82 -2.05 1.59 -21.89
C TYR A 82 -3.57 1.42 -21.85
N LYS A 83 -4.08 0.79 -20.79
CA LYS A 83 -5.54 0.71 -20.60
C LYS A 83 -6.11 2.07 -20.27
N LYS A 84 -7.04 2.53 -21.12
CA LYS A 84 -7.78 3.77 -20.88
C LYS A 84 -8.82 3.54 -19.77
N GLN A 85 -9.30 4.60 -19.14
CA GLN A 85 -10.27 4.49 -18.05
C GLN A 85 -11.54 3.71 -18.43
N PRO A 86 -12.13 3.88 -19.65
CA PRO A 86 -13.24 3.04 -20.06
C PRO A 86 -12.95 1.55 -20.03
N GLU A 87 -11.76 1.12 -20.49
CA GLU A 87 -11.34 -0.29 -20.47
C GLU A 87 -11.19 -0.82 -19.01
N ILE A 88 -10.72 0.04 -18.09
CA ILE A 88 -10.63 -0.32 -16.66
C ILE A 88 -12.03 -0.49 -16.07
N ASN A 89 -12.95 0.40 -16.42
CA ASN A 89 -14.35 0.32 -15.98
C ASN A 89 -15.03 -0.96 -16.51
N GLU A 90 -14.79 -1.32 -17.78
CA GLU A 90 -15.28 -2.57 -18.38
C GLU A 90 -14.77 -3.80 -17.62
N ILE A 91 -13.46 -3.86 -17.32
CA ILE A 91 -12.86 -4.95 -16.55
C ILE A 91 -13.51 -5.06 -15.16
N LEU A 92 -13.74 -3.93 -14.47
CA LEU A 92 -14.40 -3.92 -13.17
C LEU A 92 -15.82 -4.48 -13.24
N VAL A 93 -16.58 -4.06 -14.24
CA VAL A 93 -17.95 -4.53 -14.49
C VAL A 93 -17.97 -6.03 -14.83
N GLU A 94 -17.07 -6.49 -15.70
CA GLU A 94 -16.97 -7.90 -16.07
C GLU A 94 -16.63 -8.80 -14.87
N GLU A 95 -15.62 -8.41 -14.08
CA GLU A 95 -15.23 -9.19 -12.90
C GLU A 95 -16.33 -9.15 -11.81
N GLY A 96 -16.99 -8.00 -11.62
CA GLY A 96 -18.12 -7.87 -10.69
C GLY A 96 -19.32 -8.77 -11.08
N ARG A 97 -19.62 -8.93 -12.37
CA ARG A 97 -20.70 -9.81 -12.87
C ARG A 97 -20.44 -11.30 -12.60
N LYS A 98 -19.21 -11.72 -12.44
CA LYS A 98 -18.87 -13.13 -12.12
C LYS A 98 -19.33 -13.55 -10.73
N GLY A 99 -19.77 -12.61 -9.89
CA GLY A 99 -20.26 -12.90 -8.55
C GLY A 99 -19.16 -13.32 -7.56
N ASN A 100 -17.93 -12.87 -7.78
CA ASN A 100 -16.78 -13.06 -6.91
C ASN A 100 -16.54 -11.82 -6.05
N MET A 101 -15.72 -11.97 -5.00
CA MET A 101 -15.22 -10.85 -4.24
C MET A 101 -14.07 -10.16 -5.00
N VAL A 102 -14.33 -8.98 -5.55
CA VAL A 102 -13.37 -8.23 -6.36
C VAL A 102 -12.82 -7.05 -5.56
N VAL A 103 -11.50 -6.92 -5.49
CA VAL A 103 -10.83 -5.74 -4.95
C VAL A 103 -10.25 -4.92 -6.11
N ARG A 104 -10.64 -3.63 -6.19
CA ARG A 104 -9.95 -2.61 -6.96
C ARG A 104 -9.01 -1.85 -6.04
N LEU A 105 -7.72 -2.14 -6.09
CA LEU A 105 -6.69 -1.52 -5.27
C LEU A 105 -6.11 -0.30 -5.98
N LYS A 106 -6.18 0.88 -5.33
CA LYS A 106 -5.81 2.18 -5.89
C LYS A 106 -4.78 2.87 -4.99
N GLY A 107 -3.71 3.44 -5.55
CA GLY A 107 -2.75 4.21 -4.77
C GLY A 107 -3.39 5.42 -4.07
N GLY A 108 -2.97 5.72 -2.85
CA GLY A 108 -3.54 6.78 -2.03
C GLY A 108 -4.98 6.49 -1.60
N ASP A 109 -5.88 7.41 -1.88
CA ASP A 109 -7.32 7.31 -1.67
C ASP A 109 -8.06 7.20 -3.01
N PRO A 110 -9.13 6.38 -3.12
CA PRO A 110 -9.85 6.17 -4.38
C PRO A 110 -10.45 7.44 -4.99
N PHE A 111 -10.86 8.40 -4.16
CA PHE A 111 -11.55 9.62 -4.60
C PHE A 111 -10.67 10.87 -4.64
N VAL A 112 -9.44 10.82 -4.12
CA VAL A 112 -8.50 11.94 -4.20
C VAL A 112 -7.66 11.80 -5.48
N PHE A 113 -8.09 12.41 -6.58
CA PHE A 113 -7.48 12.35 -7.92
C PHE A 113 -7.24 10.92 -8.45
N GLY A 114 -7.95 9.95 -7.88
CA GLY A 114 -7.84 8.52 -8.22
C GLY A 114 -8.84 8.05 -9.28
N ARG A 115 -9.70 8.92 -9.80
CA ARG A 115 -10.77 8.58 -10.77
C ARG A 115 -11.76 7.52 -10.25
N GLY A 116 -11.82 7.28 -8.93
CA GLY A 116 -12.72 6.32 -8.32
C GLY A 116 -14.20 6.64 -8.56
N GLY A 117 -14.55 7.92 -8.73
CA GLY A 117 -15.90 8.32 -9.10
C GLY A 117 -16.36 7.73 -10.44
N GLU A 118 -15.49 7.73 -11.46
CA GLU A 118 -15.79 7.14 -12.77
C GLU A 118 -15.97 5.61 -12.68
N GLU A 119 -15.14 4.94 -11.88
CA GLU A 119 -15.25 3.49 -11.62
C GLU A 119 -16.56 3.15 -10.89
N VAL A 120 -16.94 3.94 -9.89
CA VAL A 120 -18.20 3.79 -9.14
C VAL A 120 -19.42 4.03 -10.04
N THR A 121 -19.38 5.06 -10.89
CA THR A 121 -20.46 5.33 -11.85
C THR A 121 -20.70 4.14 -12.76
N ALA A 122 -19.64 3.55 -13.31
CA ALA A 122 -19.77 2.36 -14.17
C ALA A 122 -20.38 1.14 -13.44
N LEU A 123 -20.01 0.94 -12.16
CA LEU A 123 -20.58 -0.12 -11.34
C LEU A 123 -22.08 0.12 -11.03
N LEU A 124 -22.46 1.37 -10.73
CA LEU A 124 -23.86 1.78 -10.51
C LEU A 124 -24.70 1.54 -11.75
N GLU A 125 -24.25 2.01 -12.91
CA GLU A 125 -24.94 1.81 -14.20
C GLU A 125 -25.11 0.33 -14.55
N ALA A 126 -24.14 -0.51 -14.17
CA ALA A 126 -24.19 -1.96 -14.37
C ALA A 126 -25.00 -2.71 -13.31
N GLY A 127 -25.51 -2.05 -12.27
CA GLY A 127 -26.23 -2.67 -11.16
C GLY A 127 -25.37 -3.58 -10.28
N ILE A 128 -24.05 -3.33 -10.22
CA ILE A 128 -23.11 -4.16 -9.45
C ILE A 128 -22.96 -3.56 -8.04
N PRO A 129 -23.16 -4.35 -6.97
CA PRO A 129 -22.93 -3.89 -5.62
C PRO A 129 -21.45 -3.59 -5.38
N PHE A 130 -21.18 -2.48 -4.69
CA PHE A 130 -19.82 -2.07 -4.38
C PHE A 130 -19.73 -1.40 -3.01
N GLN A 131 -18.51 -1.34 -2.48
CA GLN A 131 -18.16 -0.55 -1.31
C GLN A 131 -16.85 0.18 -1.55
N VAL A 132 -16.79 1.47 -1.17
CA VAL A 132 -15.53 2.24 -1.16
C VAL A 132 -14.94 2.19 0.24
N ILE A 133 -13.65 1.86 0.30
CA ILE A 133 -12.87 1.85 1.54
C ILE A 133 -11.78 2.90 1.38
N PRO A 134 -11.85 4.01 2.13
CA PRO A 134 -10.86 5.07 2.06
C PRO A 134 -9.44 4.58 2.32
N GLY A 135 -8.48 5.26 1.73
CA GLY A 135 -7.06 5.11 2.01
C GLY A 135 -6.45 6.43 2.46
N ILE A 136 -5.25 6.39 3.00
CA ILE A 136 -4.54 7.60 3.38
C ILE A 136 -4.00 8.24 2.09
N THR A 137 -4.52 9.44 1.75
CA THR A 137 -4.04 10.18 0.58
C THR A 137 -2.57 10.58 0.76
N SER A 138 -1.81 10.49 -0.32
CA SER A 138 -0.41 10.95 -0.36
C SER A 138 -0.28 12.45 -0.05
N ALA A 139 -1.32 13.23 -0.30
CA ALA A 139 -1.34 14.66 -0.01
C ALA A 139 -1.17 14.99 1.49
N VAL A 140 -1.54 14.07 2.37
CA VAL A 140 -1.39 14.19 3.82
C VAL A 140 -0.20 13.36 4.31
N ALA A 141 -0.18 12.08 3.97
CA ALA A 141 0.80 11.15 4.54
C ALA A 141 2.25 11.45 4.14
N VAL A 142 2.49 11.88 2.90
CA VAL A 142 3.86 12.10 2.41
C VAL A 142 4.52 13.34 3.06
N PRO A 143 3.87 14.51 3.14
CA PRO A 143 4.40 15.61 3.94
C PRO A 143 4.64 15.23 5.40
N GLU A 144 3.69 14.52 6.01
CA GLU A 144 3.71 14.15 7.43
C GLU A 144 4.92 13.26 7.79
N VAL A 145 5.21 12.22 6.98
CA VAL A 145 6.39 11.36 7.20
C VAL A 145 7.71 12.10 6.99
N CYS A 146 7.69 13.24 6.29
CA CYS A 146 8.83 14.15 6.10
C CYS A 146 8.86 15.29 7.12
N GLY A 147 8.06 15.22 8.18
CA GLY A 147 8.02 16.21 9.25
C GLY A 147 7.35 17.54 8.87
N ILE A 148 6.56 17.55 7.78
CA ILE A 148 5.83 18.73 7.32
C ILE A 148 4.35 18.56 7.66
N PRO A 149 3.81 19.26 8.66
CA PRO A 149 2.38 19.25 8.92
C PRO A 149 1.65 20.05 7.83
N VAL A 150 0.59 19.48 7.23
CA VAL A 150 -0.22 20.21 6.22
C VAL A 150 -1.04 21.34 6.84
N THR A 151 -1.28 21.31 8.14
CA THR A 151 -1.87 22.39 8.93
C THR A 151 -1.07 22.58 10.22
N HIS A 152 -0.87 23.83 10.67
CA HIS A 152 -0.21 24.13 11.93
C HIS A 152 -0.80 25.39 12.55
N ARG A 153 -1.04 25.35 13.88
CA ARG A 153 -1.61 26.47 14.60
C ARG A 153 -0.66 27.68 14.53
N GLY A 154 -1.16 28.81 14.04
CA GLY A 154 -0.41 30.05 13.89
C GLY A 154 0.22 30.27 12.52
N THR A 155 0.35 29.24 11.67
CA THR A 155 0.90 29.37 10.32
C THR A 155 -0.11 29.00 9.23
N SER A 156 -0.94 27.98 9.42
CA SER A 156 -1.86 27.52 8.40
C SER A 156 -3.18 27.01 8.99
N ARG A 157 -4.29 27.65 8.63
CA ARG A 157 -5.66 27.27 9.04
C ARG A 157 -6.35 26.36 8.04
N SER A 158 -5.78 26.25 6.85
CA SER A 158 -6.34 25.45 5.76
C SER A 158 -5.23 24.75 5.00
N PHE A 159 -5.58 23.71 4.25
CA PHE A 159 -4.72 23.18 3.21
C PHE A 159 -5.54 22.81 1.97
N HIS A 160 -4.92 22.93 0.81
CA HIS A 160 -5.54 22.76 -0.48
C HIS A 160 -4.83 21.66 -1.23
N VAL A 161 -5.56 20.68 -1.74
CA VAL A 161 -5.01 19.59 -2.53
C VAL A 161 -5.35 19.82 -4.00
N ILE A 162 -4.31 19.94 -4.83
CA ILE A 162 -4.41 20.44 -6.19
C ILE A 162 -3.76 19.44 -7.13
N THR A 163 -4.36 19.21 -8.30
CA THR A 163 -3.71 18.44 -9.35
C THR A 163 -2.83 19.33 -10.23
N GLY A 164 -1.57 18.94 -10.46
CA GLY A 164 -0.68 19.58 -11.41
C GLY A 164 -0.96 19.23 -12.89
N HIS A 165 -1.92 18.34 -13.16
CA HIS A 165 -2.32 18.00 -14.52
C HIS A 165 -3.32 19.01 -15.08
N LYS A 166 -3.10 19.46 -16.32
CA LYS A 166 -4.13 20.17 -17.10
C LYS A 166 -5.29 19.22 -17.37
N ARG A 167 -6.49 19.77 -17.27
CA ARG A 167 -7.69 19.13 -17.78
C ARG A 167 -7.65 19.19 -19.32
N ALA A 168 -7.45 18.06 -19.97
CA ALA A 168 -7.46 17.97 -21.44
C ALA A 168 -8.84 18.25 -22.06
N ASP A 169 -9.91 18.27 -21.26
CA ASP A 169 -11.28 18.13 -21.74
C ASP A 169 -12.13 19.39 -21.54
N ILE A 170 -11.59 20.46 -20.97
CA ILE A 170 -12.31 21.74 -20.90
C ILE A 170 -11.76 22.65 -21.99
N HIS A 171 -12.27 22.49 -23.19
CA HIS A 171 -12.40 23.58 -24.14
C HIS A 171 -13.40 24.62 -23.58
N ARG A 172 -12.99 25.45 -22.64
CA ARG A 172 -13.59 26.74 -22.50
C ARG A 172 -12.95 27.59 -23.58
N SER A 173 -13.57 27.53 -24.76
CA SER A 173 -13.40 28.54 -25.82
C SER A 173 -13.68 29.89 -25.22
N ASP A 174 -12.74 30.82 -25.46
CA ASP A 174 -13.01 32.21 -25.76
C ASP A 174 -13.77 33.02 -24.71
N GLU A 175 -13.06 33.57 -23.81
CA GLU A 175 -13.19 34.90 -23.16
C GLU A 175 -12.62 34.77 -21.73
N GLY A 176 -11.33 35.14 -21.59
CA GLY A 176 -10.68 35.28 -20.28
C GLY A 176 -10.51 33.96 -19.56
N GLY A 177 -9.82 33.00 -20.18
CA GLY A 177 -9.53 31.71 -19.56
C GLY A 177 -8.84 31.91 -18.25
N LEU A 178 -9.53 31.60 -17.14
CA LEU A 178 -8.88 31.36 -15.87
C LEU A 178 -7.88 30.23 -16.11
N ASP A 179 -6.59 30.56 -16.12
CA ASP A 179 -5.56 29.56 -16.13
C ASP A 179 -5.78 28.61 -14.95
N ASP A 180 -5.45 27.34 -15.13
CA ASP A 180 -5.76 26.23 -14.22
C ASP A 180 -5.39 26.46 -12.74
N TYR A 181 -4.73 27.56 -12.38
CA TYR A 181 -4.28 27.89 -11.03
C TYR A 181 -4.79 29.23 -10.49
N ASP A 182 -5.64 29.96 -11.22
CA ASP A 182 -6.17 31.27 -10.75
C ASP A 182 -7.01 31.16 -9.46
N TYR A 183 -7.56 29.97 -9.19
CA TYR A 183 -8.28 29.73 -7.95
C TYR A 183 -7.38 29.65 -6.70
N ILE A 184 -6.05 29.57 -6.89
CA ILE A 184 -5.09 29.57 -5.77
C ILE A 184 -4.84 30.99 -5.27
N ARG A 185 -5.26 31.98 -6.04
CA ARG A 185 -5.09 33.41 -5.72
C ARG A 185 -5.70 33.72 -4.34
N ASN A 186 -4.86 34.27 -3.43
CA ASN A 186 -5.25 34.65 -2.08
C ASN A 186 -5.68 33.52 -1.13
N GLN A 187 -5.25 32.28 -1.37
CA GLN A 187 -5.50 31.20 -0.41
C GLN A 187 -4.46 31.24 0.72
N GLU A 188 -4.92 31.64 1.91
CA GLU A 188 -4.14 31.40 3.13
C GLU A 188 -4.02 29.90 3.39
N GLY A 189 -2.83 29.42 3.76
CA GLY A 189 -2.63 28.04 4.15
C GLY A 189 -1.58 27.30 3.34
N THR A 190 -1.63 25.98 3.39
CA THR A 190 -0.68 25.11 2.70
C THR A 190 -1.30 24.58 1.41
N SER A 191 -0.60 24.74 0.28
CA SER A 191 -0.98 24.14 -0.99
C SER A 191 -0.16 22.88 -1.28
N VAL A 192 -0.85 21.76 -1.56
CA VAL A 192 -0.22 20.46 -1.86
C VAL A 192 -0.57 20.06 -3.28
N PHE A 193 0.43 20.06 -4.17
CA PHE A 193 0.23 19.68 -5.56
C PHE A 193 0.60 18.22 -5.78
N LEU A 194 -0.34 17.46 -6.30
CA LEU A 194 -0.13 16.11 -6.78
C LEU A 194 0.09 16.10 -8.29
N MET A 195 0.92 15.19 -8.80
CA MET A 195 1.19 15.02 -10.24
C MET A 195 1.77 16.28 -10.92
N GLY A 196 2.45 17.14 -10.16
CA GLY A 196 2.93 18.45 -10.63
C GLY A 196 4.41 18.52 -10.99
N LEU A 197 5.22 17.47 -10.74
CA LEU A 197 6.68 17.56 -10.84
C LEU A 197 7.19 18.05 -12.21
N ASN A 198 6.66 17.52 -13.31
CA ASN A 198 7.05 17.90 -14.68
C ASN A 198 6.62 19.32 -15.06
N ARG A 199 5.80 19.95 -14.23
CA ARG A 199 5.28 21.30 -14.43
C ARG A 199 5.66 22.24 -13.28
N LEU A 200 6.64 21.82 -12.47
CA LEU A 200 7.07 22.59 -11.32
C LEU A 200 7.44 24.04 -11.66
N PRO A 201 8.25 24.33 -12.72
CA PRO A 201 8.56 25.71 -13.07
C PRO A 201 7.30 26.54 -13.39
N GLN A 202 6.38 26.00 -14.19
CA GLN A 202 5.16 26.69 -14.58
C GLN A 202 4.21 26.92 -13.38
N ILE A 203 4.16 25.96 -12.44
CA ILE A 203 3.39 26.13 -11.21
C ILE A 203 3.98 27.26 -10.36
N MET A 204 5.30 27.31 -10.19
CA MET A 204 5.96 28.38 -9.43
C MET A 204 5.77 29.75 -10.07
N GLU A 205 6.00 29.85 -11.39
CA GLU A 205 5.76 31.09 -12.14
C GLU A 205 4.33 31.59 -11.96
N ARG A 206 3.36 30.70 -12.06
CA ARG A 206 1.94 31.07 -11.93
C ARG A 206 1.59 31.54 -10.53
N LEU A 207 2.14 30.91 -9.49
CA LEU A 207 1.95 31.35 -8.12
C LEU A 207 2.42 32.79 -7.91
N VAL A 208 3.58 33.16 -8.45
CA VAL A 208 4.08 34.55 -8.40
C VAL A 208 3.14 35.51 -9.15
N GLN A 209 2.73 35.14 -10.38
CA GLN A 209 1.78 35.94 -11.17
C GLN A 209 0.43 36.16 -10.48
N THR A 210 0.02 35.23 -9.61
CA THR A 210 -1.23 35.32 -8.83
C THR A 210 -1.04 35.99 -7.47
N GLY A 211 0.17 36.47 -7.15
CA GLY A 211 0.46 37.28 -5.96
C GLY A 211 1.09 36.52 -4.79
N ALA A 212 1.60 35.31 -5.01
CA ALA A 212 2.42 34.65 -3.99
C ALA A 212 3.79 35.35 -3.87
N GLU A 213 4.30 35.45 -2.64
CA GLU A 213 5.64 35.99 -2.39
C GLU A 213 6.71 35.02 -2.91
N GLU A 214 7.74 35.55 -3.60
CA GLU A 214 8.81 34.77 -4.22
C GLU A 214 9.57 33.88 -3.21
N HIS A 215 9.68 34.32 -1.99
CA HIS A 215 10.33 33.59 -0.90
C HIS A 215 9.41 32.68 -0.09
N THR A 216 8.17 32.49 -0.55
CA THR A 216 7.26 31.51 0.08
C THR A 216 7.91 30.12 0.08
N PRO A 217 8.01 29.46 1.24
CA PRO A 217 8.67 28.15 1.35
C PRO A 217 8.01 27.07 0.48
N VAL A 218 8.85 26.24 -0.13
CA VAL A 218 8.42 25.09 -0.94
C VAL A 218 9.24 23.85 -0.58
N ALA A 219 8.58 22.71 -0.44
CA ALA A 219 9.21 21.41 -0.34
C ALA A 219 8.71 20.48 -1.45
N VAL A 220 9.64 19.79 -2.10
CA VAL A 220 9.31 18.73 -3.09
C VAL A 220 9.79 17.39 -2.56
N ILE A 221 8.85 16.45 -2.43
CA ILE A 221 9.09 15.12 -1.88
C ILE A 221 8.88 14.11 -3.00
N SER A 222 9.95 13.43 -3.38
CA SER A 222 9.94 12.35 -4.37
C SER A 222 9.86 11.01 -3.68
N LYS A 223 9.06 10.08 -4.23
CA LYS A 223 8.89 8.69 -3.76
C LYS A 223 8.57 8.61 -2.27
N GLY A 224 7.75 9.55 -1.75
CA GLY A 224 7.38 9.59 -0.33
C GLY A 224 6.81 8.26 0.15
N THR A 225 7.24 7.80 1.33
CA THR A 225 6.94 6.49 1.94
C THR A 225 7.44 5.27 1.15
N MET A 226 8.21 5.47 0.09
CA MET A 226 8.73 4.42 -0.78
C MET A 226 10.26 4.37 -0.75
N PRO A 227 10.89 3.29 -1.25
CA PRO A 227 12.34 3.23 -1.43
C PRO A 227 12.86 4.40 -2.26
N GLY A 228 13.93 5.03 -1.80
CA GLY A 228 14.51 6.17 -2.47
C GLY A 228 13.73 7.47 -2.24
N GLN A 229 12.94 7.58 -1.16
CA GLN A 229 12.35 8.85 -0.72
C GLN A 229 13.44 9.91 -0.59
N ARG A 230 13.19 11.06 -1.19
CA ARG A 230 14.07 12.24 -1.12
C ARG A 230 13.21 13.49 -0.98
N ILE A 231 13.73 14.47 -0.23
CA ILE A 231 13.11 15.77 -0.07
C ILE A 231 14.11 16.86 -0.49
N VAL A 232 13.59 17.86 -1.22
CA VAL A 232 14.31 19.09 -1.55
C VAL A 232 13.49 20.27 -1.04
N ARG A 233 14.14 21.19 -0.33
CA ARG A 233 13.52 22.38 0.23
C ARG A 233 14.10 23.65 -0.40
N GLY A 234 13.27 24.64 -0.60
CA GLY A 234 13.62 25.95 -1.14
C GLY A 234 12.47 26.92 -0.96
N ASP A 235 12.39 27.87 -1.84
CA ASP A 235 11.28 28.80 -2.01
C ASP A 235 10.76 28.77 -3.45
N ILE A 236 9.70 29.51 -3.74
CA ILE A 236 9.11 29.56 -5.08
C ILE A 236 10.16 29.87 -6.15
N GLN A 237 11.12 30.75 -5.86
CA GLN A 237 12.13 31.22 -6.80
C GLN A 237 13.19 30.16 -7.11
N THR A 238 13.60 29.37 -6.09
CA THR A 238 14.77 28.47 -6.18
C THR A 238 14.43 27.00 -6.32
N ILE A 239 13.21 26.59 -6.01
CA ILE A 239 12.88 25.17 -5.88
C ILE A 239 13.01 24.40 -7.20
N ALA A 240 12.67 25.01 -8.33
CA ALA A 240 12.73 24.35 -9.63
C ALA A 240 14.17 23.95 -10.01
N ASP A 241 15.12 24.84 -9.81
CA ASP A 241 16.55 24.58 -10.07
C ASP A 241 17.09 23.51 -9.11
N LYS A 242 16.80 23.65 -7.82
CA LYS A 242 17.23 22.67 -6.81
C LYS A 242 16.70 21.26 -7.08
N VAL A 243 15.46 21.13 -7.53
CA VAL A 243 14.84 19.84 -7.90
C VAL A 243 15.51 19.24 -9.12
N ASN A 244 15.83 20.08 -10.12
CA ASN A 244 16.55 19.66 -11.32
C ASN A 244 17.97 19.19 -11.01
N GLU A 245 18.73 19.95 -10.23
CA GLU A 245 20.08 19.57 -9.75
C GLU A 245 20.05 18.25 -8.96
N ALA A 246 19.07 18.13 -8.08
CA ALA A 246 18.86 16.92 -7.29
C ALA A 246 18.33 15.74 -8.12
N LYS A 247 17.91 15.94 -9.38
CA LYS A 247 17.34 14.92 -10.26
C LYS A 247 16.21 14.14 -9.58
N LEU A 248 15.25 14.86 -8.99
CA LEU A 248 14.08 14.21 -8.40
C LEU A 248 13.18 13.59 -9.47
N GLU A 249 12.63 12.43 -9.15
CA GLU A 249 11.78 11.65 -10.06
C GLU A 249 10.35 11.50 -9.51
N SER A 250 9.40 11.26 -10.41
CA SER A 250 8.04 10.88 -10.04
C SER A 250 7.97 9.45 -9.47
N PRO A 251 7.02 9.15 -8.56
CA PRO A 251 5.99 10.06 -8.06
C PRO A 251 6.54 11.11 -7.10
N ALA A 252 6.02 12.34 -7.17
CA ALA A 252 6.44 13.42 -6.28
C ALA A 252 5.26 14.32 -5.88
N ILE A 253 5.40 14.96 -4.74
CA ILE A 253 4.45 15.91 -4.16
C ILE A 253 5.17 17.23 -3.94
N ILE A 254 4.49 18.34 -4.24
CA ILE A 254 4.98 19.69 -4.01
C ILE A 254 4.14 20.30 -2.88
N VAL A 255 4.78 20.80 -1.84
CA VAL A 255 4.14 21.49 -0.72
C VAL A 255 4.59 22.95 -0.75
N VAL A 256 3.64 23.87 -0.77
CA VAL A 256 3.89 25.32 -0.83
C VAL A 256 3.22 26.02 0.35
N GLY A 257 3.91 26.93 0.99
CA GLY A 257 3.45 27.72 2.12
C GLY A 257 4.37 27.59 3.33
N GLU A 258 4.10 28.36 4.39
CA GLU A 258 4.94 28.46 5.58
C GLU A 258 5.24 27.09 6.23
N ASN A 259 4.30 26.18 6.19
CA ASN A 259 4.48 24.84 6.74
C ASN A 259 5.54 24.01 6.00
N ALA A 260 5.85 24.32 4.75
CA ALA A 260 6.90 23.64 3.98
C ALA A 260 8.32 23.86 4.55
N ALA A 261 8.51 24.94 5.33
CA ALA A 261 9.75 25.24 6.04
C ALA A 261 9.90 24.41 7.34
N LEU A 262 8.80 23.88 7.88
CA LEU A 262 8.81 23.13 9.13
C LEU A 262 9.46 21.75 8.94
N ASP A 263 10.20 21.32 9.95
CA ASP A 263 10.77 19.98 10.01
C ASP A 263 10.56 19.39 11.40
N PHE A 264 9.52 18.60 11.55
CA PHE A 264 9.22 17.86 12.78
C PHE A 264 9.72 16.41 12.72
N THR A 265 10.71 16.17 11.88
CA THR A 265 11.34 14.85 11.83
C THR A 265 12.06 14.57 13.14
N ALA A 266 11.72 13.46 13.81
CA ALA A 266 12.44 13.07 15.03
C ALA A 266 13.94 12.88 14.72
N PRO A 267 14.86 13.47 15.49
CA PRO A 267 16.29 13.45 15.22
C PRO A 267 16.88 12.02 15.32
N ASN A 268 16.19 11.10 15.96
CA ASN A 268 16.65 9.72 16.10
C ASN A 268 15.46 8.76 16.08
N ARG A 269 15.19 8.17 14.92
CA ARG A 269 14.12 7.15 14.72
C ARG A 269 14.60 5.73 15.02
N GLY A 270 15.84 5.55 15.44
CA GLY A 270 16.44 4.24 15.67
C GLY A 270 17.68 3.98 14.81
N PRO A 271 18.40 2.89 15.09
CA PRO A 271 19.69 2.59 14.48
C PRO A 271 19.60 2.32 12.96
N LEU A 272 18.40 2.05 12.43
CA LEU A 272 18.17 1.83 11.02
C LEU A 272 17.47 3.01 10.32
N GLN A 273 17.49 4.20 10.91
CA GLN A 273 16.95 5.40 10.27
C GLN A 273 17.59 5.61 8.88
N ASN A 274 16.75 5.84 7.85
CA ASN A 274 17.15 5.97 6.44
C ASN A 274 17.79 4.70 5.82
N VAL A 275 17.75 3.56 6.50
CA VAL A 275 18.21 2.28 5.96
C VAL A 275 17.05 1.56 5.29
N HIS A 276 17.30 1.13 4.06
CA HIS A 276 16.36 0.35 3.25
C HIS A 276 16.88 -1.08 3.12
N VAL A 277 16.09 -2.04 3.59
CA VAL A 277 16.48 -3.46 3.64
C VAL A 277 15.66 -4.27 2.63
N GLY A 278 16.35 -4.89 1.68
CA GLY A 278 15.72 -5.86 0.77
C GLY A 278 15.53 -7.22 1.45
N LEU A 279 14.31 -7.73 1.46
CA LEU A 279 13.96 -9.00 2.10
C LEU A 279 13.87 -10.12 1.06
N VAL A 280 14.49 -11.25 1.37
CA VAL A 280 14.39 -12.51 0.63
C VAL A 280 13.95 -13.58 1.61
N GLY A 281 12.93 -14.35 1.28
CA GLY A 281 12.44 -15.42 2.15
C GLY A 281 10.96 -15.73 1.97
N THR A 282 10.45 -16.66 2.79
CA THR A 282 9.02 -16.96 2.80
C THR A 282 8.20 -15.79 3.37
N PRO A 283 6.92 -15.63 3.00
CA PRO A 283 6.08 -14.53 3.49
C PRO A 283 6.11 -14.37 5.02
N LYS A 284 6.04 -15.49 5.76
CA LYS A 284 6.08 -15.47 7.23
C LYS A 284 7.42 -14.95 7.78
N LEU A 285 8.54 -15.31 7.15
CA LEU A 285 9.86 -14.84 7.57
C LEU A 285 10.03 -13.35 7.26
N ARG A 286 9.64 -12.92 6.06
CA ARG A 286 9.71 -11.51 5.65
C ARG A 286 8.87 -10.62 6.56
N GLU A 287 7.65 -11.04 6.91
CA GLU A 287 6.80 -10.29 7.84
C GLU A 287 7.46 -10.12 9.22
N LYS A 288 8.06 -11.18 9.75
CA LYS A 288 8.81 -11.10 11.01
C LYS A 288 10.00 -10.15 10.93
N MET A 289 10.74 -10.19 9.81
CA MET A 289 11.87 -9.29 9.57
C MET A 289 11.41 -7.84 9.39
N ARG A 290 10.32 -7.61 8.64
CA ARG A 290 9.71 -6.30 8.44
C ARG A 290 9.39 -5.64 9.79
N VAL A 291 8.65 -6.33 10.66
CA VAL A 291 8.29 -5.81 11.99
C VAL A 291 9.54 -5.43 12.80
N ALA A 292 10.60 -6.26 12.77
CA ALA A 292 11.83 -5.98 13.49
C ALA A 292 12.59 -4.78 12.92
N ILE A 293 12.63 -4.63 11.59
CA ILE A 293 13.29 -3.49 10.92
C ILE A 293 12.53 -2.20 11.16
N ASP A 294 11.20 -2.22 11.05
CA ASP A 294 10.35 -1.08 11.34
C ASP A 294 10.50 -0.59 12.79
N ALA A 295 10.57 -1.52 13.75
CA ALA A 295 10.81 -1.19 15.16
C ALA A 295 12.18 -0.51 15.41
N LEU A 296 13.14 -0.71 14.51
CA LEU A 296 14.45 -0.08 14.55
C LEU A 296 14.52 1.20 13.70
N GLY A 297 13.40 1.67 13.15
CA GLY A 297 13.29 2.88 12.33
C GLY A 297 13.71 2.71 10.87
N GLY A 298 13.95 1.47 10.41
CA GLY A 298 14.27 1.16 9.03
C GLY A 298 13.03 0.95 8.16
N GLN A 299 13.26 0.80 6.86
CA GLN A 299 12.24 0.41 5.90
C GLN A 299 12.64 -0.88 5.20
N SER A 300 11.69 -1.76 4.92
CA SER A 300 11.97 -3.04 4.28
C SER A 300 11.10 -3.29 3.06
N TYR A 301 11.65 -4.01 2.08
CA TYR A 301 10.99 -4.30 0.81
C TYR A 301 11.26 -5.74 0.40
N SER A 302 10.21 -6.44 -0.02
CA SER A 302 10.38 -7.77 -0.60
C SER A 302 11.04 -7.67 -1.97
N ILE A 303 12.17 -8.35 -2.13
CA ILE A 303 12.90 -8.43 -3.42
C ILE A 303 12.56 -9.72 -4.14
N VAL A 304 12.45 -10.84 -3.40
CA VAL A 304 12.20 -12.17 -3.96
C VAL A 304 11.13 -12.87 -3.15
N ASP A 305 10.15 -13.41 -3.85
CA ASP A 305 9.15 -14.31 -3.30
C ASP A 305 9.69 -15.74 -3.28
N MET A 306 9.61 -16.37 -2.10
CA MET A 306 9.88 -17.80 -1.95
C MET A 306 8.62 -18.50 -1.50
N SER A 307 8.09 -19.39 -2.33
CA SER A 307 7.02 -20.30 -1.95
C SER A 307 7.59 -21.65 -1.55
N VAL A 308 6.92 -22.29 -0.58
CA VAL A 308 7.18 -23.68 -0.26
C VAL A 308 6.16 -24.51 -1.01
N GLU A 309 6.60 -25.16 -2.08
CA GLU A 309 5.74 -26.03 -2.88
C GLU A 309 5.86 -27.48 -2.40
N GLN A 310 4.75 -28.20 -2.56
CA GLN A 310 4.75 -29.65 -2.31
C GLN A 310 5.47 -30.33 -3.47
N THR A 311 6.46 -31.17 -3.16
CA THR A 311 7.11 -31.99 -4.16
C THR A 311 6.20 -33.14 -4.62
N GLU A 312 6.42 -33.63 -5.83
CA GLU A 312 5.74 -34.83 -6.32
C GLU A 312 6.06 -36.10 -5.49
N GLU A 313 7.11 -36.02 -4.68
CA GLU A 313 7.57 -37.13 -3.81
C GLU A 313 6.74 -37.34 -2.52
N LYS A 314 5.59 -36.66 -2.39
CA LYS A 314 4.67 -36.92 -1.25
C LYS A 314 4.29 -38.39 -1.09
N ASN A 315 4.36 -39.18 -2.17
CA ASN A 315 4.10 -40.62 -2.13
C ASN A 315 5.15 -41.38 -1.30
N ARG A 316 6.40 -40.93 -1.26
CA ARG A 316 7.43 -41.54 -0.40
C ARG A 316 7.10 -41.35 1.07
N LEU A 317 6.61 -40.20 1.46
CA LEU A 317 6.16 -39.96 2.83
C LEU A 317 4.97 -40.84 3.18
N ARG A 318 4.03 -41.02 2.26
CA ARG A 318 2.86 -41.88 2.48
C ARG A 318 3.29 -43.33 2.73
N VAL A 319 4.18 -43.89 1.92
CA VAL A 319 4.74 -45.24 2.12
C VAL A 319 5.45 -45.34 3.45
N ALA A 320 6.28 -44.33 3.82
CA ALA A 320 6.94 -44.35 5.13
C ALA A 320 5.96 -44.28 6.31
N LEU A 321 4.80 -43.61 6.15
CA LEU A 321 3.75 -43.55 7.16
C LEU A 321 2.90 -44.83 7.24
N GLU A 322 2.80 -45.56 6.15
CA GLU A 322 2.16 -46.89 6.12
C GLU A 322 2.99 -47.93 6.91
N HIS A 323 4.32 -47.74 6.96
CA HIS A 323 5.30 -48.56 7.70
C HIS A 323 5.98 -47.79 8.84
N ILE A 324 5.21 -46.92 9.53
CA ILE A 324 5.77 -46.00 10.52
C ILE A 324 6.35 -46.71 11.76
N GLU A 325 5.91 -47.94 12.00
CA GLU A 325 6.41 -48.83 13.06
C GLU A 325 7.88 -49.22 12.91
N ASP A 326 8.43 -49.15 11.70
CA ASP A 326 9.85 -49.45 11.43
C ASP A 326 10.78 -48.31 11.87
N TYR A 327 10.23 -47.17 12.25
CA TYR A 327 10.99 -45.99 12.67
C TYR A 327 10.94 -45.77 14.17
N SER A 328 12.05 -45.30 14.75
CA SER A 328 12.13 -44.95 16.18
C SER A 328 12.14 -43.44 16.41
N TRP A 329 12.44 -42.63 15.38
CA TRP A 329 12.56 -41.19 15.47
C TRP A 329 11.90 -40.52 14.29
N LEU A 330 11.28 -39.36 14.55
CA LEU A 330 10.79 -38.43 13.53
C LEU A 330 11.48 -37.08 13.73
N ALA A 331 12.23 -36.62 12.72
CA ALA A 331 13.00 -35.38 12.79
C ALA A 331 12.37 -34.29 11.90
N PHE A 332 12.13 -33.11 12.46
CA PHE A 332 11.64 -31.94 11.74
C PHE A 332 12.71 -30.86 11.68
N THR A 333 13.01 -30.40 10.45
CA THR A 333 14.02 -29.38 10.22
C THR A 333 13.47 -27.96 10.14
N SER A 334 12.15 -27.78 10.07
CA SER A 334 11.49 -26.48 10.02
C SER A 334 10.02 -26.54 10.47
N GLN A 335 9.46 -25.39 10.86
CA GLN A 335 8.02 -25.27 11.16
C GLN A 335 7.12 -25.64 9.96
N ASN A 336 7.55 -25.31 8.74
CA ASN A 336 6.80 -25.64 7.53
C ASN A 336 6.67 -27.15 7.36
N THR A 337 7.73 -27.90 7.64
CA THR A 337 7.71 -29.37 7.58
C THR A 337 6.72 -29.96 8.57
N ILE A 338 6.65 -29.43 9.80
CA ILE A 338 5.66 -29.86 10.80
C ILE A 338 4.24 -29.60 10.30
N THR A 339 3.97 -28.38 9.82
CA THR A 339 2.64 -27.97 9.35
C THR A 339 2.17 -28.84 8.19
N LEU A 340 3.04 -29.10 7.21
CA LEU A 340 2.74 -29.96 6.07
C LEU A 340 2.54 -31.43 6.46
N PHE A 341 3.38 -31.95 7.37
CA PHE A 341 3.28 -33.32 7.86
C PHE A 341 1.90 -33.58 8.50
N PHE A 342 1.47 -32.73 9.43
CA PHE A 342 0.17 -32.90 10.08
C PHE A 342 -1.01 -32.60 9.15
N LYS A 343 -0.82 -31.75 8.13
CA LYS A 343 -1.81 -31.58 7.05
C LYS A 343 -1.99 -32.86 6.27
N TRP A 344 -0.92 -33.51 5.84
CA TRP A 344 -0.98 -34.78 5.10
C TRP A 344 -1.51 -35.93 5.91
N LEU A 345 -1.18 -36.05 7.22
CA LEU A 345 -1.82 -37.05 8.07
C LEU A 345 -3.36 -36.96 8.01
N ARG A 346 -3.89 -35.72 8.06
CA ARG A 346 -5.33 -35.48 7.97
C ARG A 346 -5.88 -35.80 6.56
N GLU A 347 -5.21 -35.37 5.51
CA GLU A 347 -5.62 -35.61 4.13
C GLU A 347 -5.66 -37.11 3.80
N TRP A 348 -4.73 -37.87 4.36
CA TRP A 348 -4.65 -39.34 4.16
C TRP A 348 -5.41 -40.14 5.22
N ASN A 349 -6.12 -39.45 6.11
CA ASN A 349 -6.89 -40.08 7.20
C ASN A 349 -6.05 -41.02 8.07
N ILE A 350 -4.78 -40.66 8.34
CA ILE A 350 -3.87 -41.43 9.17
C ILE A 350 -4.02 -40.97 10.63
N ASP A 351 -4.34 -41.93 11.52
CA ASP A 351 -4.50 -41.64 12.94
C ASP A 351 -3.15 -41.25 13.57
N VAL A 352 -3.09 -40.05 14.19
CA VAL A 352 -1.89 -39.54 14.87
C VAL A 352 -1.39 -40.45 15.98
N ARG A 353 -2.25 -41.29 16.57
CA ARG A 353 -1.87 -42.28 17.60
C ARG A 353 -0.88 -43.31 17.08
N LYS A 354 -0.78 -43.55 15.78
CA LYS A 354 0.25 -44.40 15.20
C LYS A 354 1.67 -43.88 15.43
N LEU A 355 1.81 -42.58 15.72
CA LEU A 355 3.10 -41.94 16.02
C LEU A 355 3.51 -42.06 17.51
N ALA A 356 2.71 -42.63 18.37
CA ALA A 356 2.91 -42.61 19.83
C ALA A 356 4.20 -43.27 20.30
N HIS A 357 4.76 -44.19 19.52
CA HIS A 357 6.02 -44.88 19.83
C HIS A 357 7.26 -44.11 19.41
N LEU A 358 7.10 -43.03 18.58
CA LEU A 358 8.19 -42.27 18.02
C LEU A 358 8.75 -41.25 19.00
N LYS A 359 10.05 -41.06 18.96
CA LYS A 359 10.72 -39.89 19.54
C LYS A 359 10.80 -38.78 18.52
N PHE A 360 10.62 -37.53 18.95
CA PHE A 360 10.65 -36.36 18.09
C PHE A 360 11.97 -35.62 18.26
N ALA A 361 12.60 -35.30 17.12
CA ALA A 361 13.76 -34.41 17.06
C ALA A 361 13.38 -33.15 16.26
N VAL A 362 13.84 -31.98 16.70
CA VAL A 362 13.57 -30.70 16.03
C VAL A 362 14.86 -29.90 15.89
N VAL A 363 15.04 -29.23 14.76
CA VAL A 363 16.17 -28.35 14.50
C VAL A 363 15.74 -26.89 14.74
N GLY A 364 16.46 -26.24 15.67
CA GLY A 364 16.28 -24.83 16.00
C GLY A 364 15.12 -24.52 16.95
N ALA A 365 15.27 -23.43 17.73
CA ALA A 365 14.29 -22.99 18.73
C ALA A 365 12.91 -22.65 18.15
N GLY A 366 12.86 -22.22 16.89
CA GLY A 366 11.60 -21.89 16.23
C GLY A 366 10.78 -23.10 15.78
N THR A 367 11.36 -24.31 15.77
CA THR A 367 10.70 -25.57 15.40
C THR A 367 10.21 -26.32 16.64
N ARG A 368 10.78 -26.00 17.79
CA ARG A 368 10.42 -26.53 19.09
C ARG A 368 9.10 -25.94 19.61
#